data_2bae9a4e161fb2c7280c518ab85a4442
#
_entry.id   2bae9a4e161fb2c7280c518ab85a4442
#
_cell.length_a   1.000
_cell.length_b   1.000
_cell.length_c   1.000
_cell.angle_alpha   90.00
_cell.angle_beta   90.00
_cell.angle_gamma   90.00
#
_symmetry.space_group_name_H-M   'P 1'
#
loop_
_entity.id
_entity.type
_entity.pdbx_description
1 polymer ?
#
loop_
_entity_poly.entity_id
_entity_poly.type
_entity_poly.pdbx_seq_one_letter_code
_entity_poly.pdbx_strand_id
1 'polypeptide(L)'
;LSSVPYAIGAEYIDRKWIAGVFSQLEQIFQREISGYKGSVELYLTEQNQKLHVPERIFLHLVENKDGEDPFVFMATYASLGEDHAVHHMPLKYALTEYQDDRDKLLALLSCLNRAAEVSDLIAELVESGEMFHVLRFTGKEAYRFLRDVEKIEQTGILCRIPNWWRKRAMECSVEIRLGEKKPAMVGFDSLISMQPQLCVDGEALTKKDVVLVKAQTEGLAFL
;
A
#
# COMPACT_ATOMS: atom_id res chain seq x y z
N LEU A 1 11.47 -15.24 -22.87
CA LEU A 1 11.48 -16.47 -22.04
C LEU A 1 12.58 -16.49 -20.97
N SER A 2 13.58 -15.60 -21.04
CA SER A 2 14.65 -15.48 -20.02
C SER A 2 14.20 -14.91 -18.66
N SER A 3 12.93 -14.54 -18.54
CA SER A 3 12.36 -13.91 -17.33
C SER A 3 11.21 -14.70 -16.70
N VAL A 4 11.04 -15.96 -17.04
CA VAL A 4 10.04 -16.80 -16.36
C VAL A 4 10.53 -17.05 -14.94
N PRO A 5 9.73 -16.69 -13.91
CA PRO A 5 10.12 -16.89 -12.52
C PRO A 5 10.23 -18.38 -12.20
N TYR A 6 11.12 -18.73 -11.28
CA TYR A 6 11.24 -20.10 -10.78
C TYR A 6 9.94 -20.49 -10.06
N ALA A 7 9.13 -21.30 -10.72
CA ALA A 7 7.90 -21.87 -10.20
C ALA A 7 7.76 -23.32 -10.65
N ILE A 8 7.05 -24.13 -9.89
CA ILE A 8 6.74 -25.51 -10.27
C ILE A 8 5.94 -25.47 -11.57
N GLY A 9 6.42 -26.18 -12.63
CA GLY A 9 5.79 -26.19 -13.95
C GLY A 9 6.32 -25.13 -14.91
N ALA A 10 7.29 -24.29 -14.51
CA ALA A 10 7.89 -23.27 -15.39
C ALA A 10 8.58 -23.89 -16.62
N GLU A 11 9.04 -25.14 -16.53
CA GLU A 11 9.64 -25.91 -17.62
C GLU A 11 8.69 -26.21 -18.78
N TYR A 12 7.37 -26.14 -18.53
CA TYR A 12 6.34 -26.37 -19.56
C TYR A 12 5.91 -25.07 -20.26
N ILE A 13 6.40 -23.90 -19.79
CA ILE A 13 6.05 -22.60 -20.35
C ILE A 13 6.95 -22.31 -21.56
N ASP A 14 6.46 -22.63 -22.75
CA ASP A 14 7.07 -22.27 -24.00
C ASP A 14 6.25 -21.22 -24.76
N ARG A 15 6.75 -20.77 -25.93
CA ARG A 15 6.03 -19.81 -26.78
C ARG A 15 4.68 -20.32 -27.25
N LYS A 16 4.57 -21.62 -27.52
CA LYS A 16 3.34 -22.24 -28.00
C LYS A 16 2.29 -22.29 -26.89
N TRP A 17 2.71 -22.63 -25.69
CA TRP A 17 1.85 -22.61 -24.51
C TRP A 17 1.32 -21.20 -24.22
N ILE A 18 2.21 -20.19 -24.23
CA ILE A 18 1.83 -18.77 -24.03
C ILE A 18 0.84 -18.32 -25.10
N ALA A 19 1.13 -18.60 -26.38
CA ALA A 19 0.22 -18.26 -27.48
C ALA A 19 -1.15 -18.94 -27.34
N GLY A 20 -1.17 -20.21 -26.90
CA GLY A 20 -2.41 -20.94 -26.61
C GLY A 20 -3.23 -20.30 -25.49
N VAL A 21 -2.59 -19.92 -24.40
CA VAL A 21 -3.25 -19.23 -23.27
C VAL A 21 -3.83 -17.88 -23.72
N PHE A 22 -3.05 -17.08 -24.46
CA PHE A 22 -3.54 -15.79 -24.97
C PHE A 22 -4.72 -15.96 -25.91
N SER A 23 -4.68 -16.94 -26.82
CA SER A 23 -5.80 -17.21 -27.71
C SER A 23 -7.06 -17.65 -26.97
N GLN A 24 -6.93 -18.44 -25.90
CA GLN A 24 -8.07 -18.83 -25.07
C GLN A 24 -8.65 -17.65 -24.31
N LEU A 25 -7.79 -16.80 -23.72
CA LEU A 25 -8.22 -15.58 -23.03
C LEU A 25 -8.96 -14.63 -23.97
N GLU A 26 -8.43 -14.43 -25.18
CA GLU A 26 -9.06 -13.59 -26.20
C GLU A 26 -10.45 -14.12 -26.60
N GLN A 27 -10.59 -15.43 -26.80
CA GLN A 27 -11.88 -16.05 -27.13
C GLN A 27 -12.89 -15.90 -25.99
N ILE A 28 -12.45 -16.09 -24.75
CA ILE A 28 -13.32 -15.89 -23.58
C ILE A 28 -13.77 -14.43 -23.49
N PHE A 29 -12.84 -13.51 -23.62
CA PHE A 29 -13.12 -12.09 -23.58
C PHE A 29 -14.09 -11.64 -24.67
N GLN A 30 -13.85 -12.05 -25.91
CA GLN A 30 -14.75 -11.73 -27.04
C GLN A 30 -16.16 -12.29 -26.82
N ARG A 31 -16.28 -13.51 -26.30
CA ARG A 31 -17.57 -14.12 -26.00
C ARG A 31 -18.33 -13.35 -24.92
N GLU A 32 -17.64 -12.95 -23.85
CA GLU A 32 -18.26 -12.23 -22.75
C GLU A 32 -18.65 -10.81 -23.16
N ILE A 33 -17.77 -10.10 -23.90
CA ILE A 33 -18.04 -8.72 -24.31
C ILE A 33 -19.12 -8.62 -25.38
N SER A 34 -19.27 -9.64 -26.22
CA SER A 34 -20.34 -9.66 -27.26
C SER A 34 -21.75 -9.72 -26.64
N GLY A 35 -21.88 -10.22 -25.42
CA GLY A 35 -23.14 -10.22 -24.65
C GLY A 35 -23.35 -8.99 -23.76
N TYR A 36 -22.34 -8.13 -23.62
CA TYR A 36 -22.36 -7.00 -22.73
C TYR A 36 -22.97 -5.74 -23.38
N LYS A 37 -23.85 -5.05 -22.67
CA LYS A 37 -24.57 -3.86 -23.18
C LYS A 37 -23.87 -2.53 -22.82
N GLY A 38 -22.55 -2.49 -22.80
CA GLY A 38 -21.77 -1.33 -22.44
C GLY A 38 -20.48 -1.22 -23.25
N SER A 39 -19.65 -0.24 -22.93
CA SER A 39 -18.31 -0.12 -23.50
C SER A 39 -17.37 -1.19 -22.91
N VAL A 40 -16.27 -1.50 -23.63
CA VAL A 40 -15.22 -2.38 -23.13
C VAL A 40 -14.65 -1.88 -21.79
N GLU A 41 -14.49 -0.58 -21.68
CA GLU A 41 -14.02 0.07 -20.44
C GLU A 41 -14.96 -0.17 -19.28
N LEU A 42 -16.25 -0.03 -19.49
CA LEU A 42 -17.25 -0.28 -18.44
C LEU A 42 -17.24 -1.74 -18.00
N TYR A 43 -17.17 -2.68 -18.96
CA TYR A 43 -17.02 -4.11 -18.68
C TYR A 43 -15.79 -4.40 -17.80
N LEU A 44 -14.62 -3.88 -18.20
CA LEU A 44 -13.37 -4.09 -17.46
C LEU A 44 -13.44 -3.49 -16.05
N THR A 45 -14.10 -2.35 -15.89
CA THR A 45 -14.31 -1.68 -14.60
C THR A 45 -15.19 -2.50 -13.68
N GLU A 46 -16.27 -3.08 -14.19
CA GLU A 46 -17.16 -3.93 -13.41
C GLU A 46 -16.52 -5.24 -12.98
N GLN A 47 -15.70 -5.85 -13.87
CA GLN A 47 -15.01 -7.09 -13.57
C GLN A 47 -13.88 -6.89 -12.55
N ASN A 48 -13.20 -5.78 -12.59
CA ASN A 48 -12.14 -5.48 -11.64
C ASN A 48 -11.93 -3.97 -11.49
N GLN A 49 -12.43 -3.43 -10.41
CA GLN A 49 -12.27 -2.01 -10.07
C GLN A 49 -10.80 -1.55 -10.06
N LYS A 50 -9.84 -2.48 -9.93
CA LYS A 50 -8.40 -2.22 -10.01
C LYS A 50 -7.86 -2.09 -11.44
N LEU A 51 -8.60 -2.55 -12.45
CA LEU A 51 -8.16 -2.53 -13.87
C LEU A 51 -8.53 -1.24 -14.62
N HIS A 52 -9.10 -0.26 -13.93
CA HIS A 52 -9.49 0.97 -14.60
C HIS A 52 -8.26 1.74 -15.08
N VAL A 53 -8.20 2.02 -16.36
CA VAL A 53 -7.17 2.82 -17.05
C VAL A 53 -7.91 3.76 -18.01
N PRO A 54 -7.45 4.99 -18.28
CA PRO A 54 -6.25 5.69 -17.87
C PRO A 54 -6.57 6.74 -16.83
N GLU A 55 -6.77 7.38 -16.17
CA GLU A 55 -7.07 8.50 -15.22
C GLU A 55 -7.10 8.06 -13.76
N ARG A 56 -6.27 7.05 -13.41
CA ARG A 56 -6.19 6.60 -12.02
C ARG A 56 -5.50 7.60 -11.14
N ILE A 57 -6.08 7.75 -9.94
CA ILE A 57 -5.42 8.43 -8.84
C ILE A 57 -4.55 7.44 -8.09
N PHE A 58 -3.35 7.89 -7.77
CA PHE A 58 -2.39 7.19 -6.92
C PHE A 58 -2.11 8.04 -5.70
N LEU A 59 -2.26 7.45 -4.53
CA LEU A 59 -1.82 8.06 -3.28
C LEU A 59 -0.50 7.42 -2.88
N HIS A 60 0.51 8.25 -2.65
CA HIS A 60 1.84 7.82 -2.28
C HIS A 60 2.13 8.20 -0.86
N LEU A 61 2.60 7.24 -0.07
CA LEU A 61 3.20 7.49 1.23
C LEU A 61 4.63 6.96 1.19
N VAL A 62 5.59 7.86 1.33
CA VAL A 62 7.03 7.56 1.25
C VAL A 62 7.69 7.94 2.55
N GLU A 63 8.59 7.11 3.04
CA GLU A 63 9.40 7.43 4.22
C GLU A 63 10.42 8.52 3.91
N ASN A 64 10.52 9.48 4.81
CA ASN A 64 11.54 10.53 4.79
C ASN A 64 12.42 10.38 6.04
N LYS A 65 13.60 9.80 5.87
CA LYS A 65 14.51 9.51 6.99
C LYS A 65 15.23 10.74 7.53
N ASP A 66 15.20 11.86 6.81
CA ASP A 66 16.04 13.03 7.09
C ASP A 66 15.26 14.22 7.72
N GLY A 67 14.04 14.03 8.22
CA GLY A 67 13.20 15.12 8.72
C GLY A 67 12.49 14.85 10.04
N GLU A 68 11.98 15.91 10.66
CA GLU A 68 11.08 15.82 11.84
C GLU A 68 9.77 15.11 11.49
N ASP A 69 9.30 15.26 10.24
CA ASP A 69 8.14 14.56 9.72
C ASP A 69 8.60 13.36 8.90
N PRO A 70 8.41 12.15 9.43
CA PRO A 70 9.02 10.93 8.89
C PRO A 70 8.39 10.43 7.59
N PHE A 71 7.32 11.06 7.10
CA PHE A 71 6.62 10.63 5.90
C PHE A 71 6.31 11.80 4.97
N VAL A 72 6.31 11.50 3.67
CA VAL A 72 5.83 12.39 2.62
C VAL A 72 4.62 11.76 1.96
N PHE A 73 3.53 12.52 1.90
CA PHE A 73 2.31 12.13 1.21
C PHE A 73 2.10 12.97 -0.04
N MET A 74 1.69 12.34 -1.13
CA MET A 74 1.32 13.03 -2.36
C MET A 74 0.30 12.24 -3.18
N ALA A 75 -0.57 12.95 -3.87
CA ALA A 75 -1.49 12.39 -4.84
C ALA A 75 -1.01 12.66 -6.27
N THR A 76 -1.05 11.63 -7.11
CA THR A 76 -0.76 11.74 -8.55
C THR A 76 -1.91 11.11 -9.34
N TYR A 77 -2.00 11.45 -10.60
CA TYR A 77 -2.88 10.78 -11.55
C TYR A 77 -2.07 10.24 -12.72
N ALA A 78 -2.58 9.18 -13.34
CA ALA A 78 -2.00 8.63 -14.54
C ALA A 78 -2.66 9.30 -15.75
N SER A 79 -1.85 9.96 -16.58
CA SER A 79 -2.27 10.53 -17.86
C SER A 79 -1.63 9.74 -19.00
N LEU A 80 -2.34 9.59 -20.11
CA LEU A 80 -1.81 8.96 -21.31
C LEU A 80 -1.18 10.05 -22.18
N GLY A 81 0.14 10.02 -22.31
CA GLY A 81 0.85 10.95 -23.18
C GLY A 81 0.59 10.70 -24.67
N GLU A 82 0.97 11.64 -25.53
CA GLU A 82 0.91 11.49 -27.00
C GLU A 82 1.76 10.32 -27.52
N ASP A 83 2.76 9.91 -26.76
CA ASP A 83 3.61 8.74 -27.00
C ASP A 83 2.97 7.40 -26.60
N HIS A 84 1.70 7.40 -26.16
CA HIS A 84 0.99 6.25 -25.55
C HIS A 84 1.66 5.70 -24.29
N ALA A 85 2.59 6.43 -23.68
CA ALA A 85 3.14 6.08 -22.39
C ALA A 85 2.30 6.66 -21.24
N VAL A 86 2.24 5.93 -20.13
CA VAL A 86 1.55 6.38 -18.93
C VAL A 86 2.49 7.25 -18.12
N HIS A 87 2.13 8.52 -17.98
CA HIS A 87 2.86 9.50 -17.17
C HIS A 87 2.14 9.71 -15.84
N HIS A 88 2.90 9.74 -14.76
CA HIS A 88 2.39 10.07 -13.42
C HIS A 88 2.63 11.55 -13.14
N MET A 89 1.55 12.31 -13.10
CA MET A 89 1.59 13.76 -12.84
C MET A 89 1.01 14.09 -11.47
N PRO A 90 1.52 15.08 -10.75
CA PRO A 90 0.89 15.57 -9.53
C PRO A 90 -0.57 15.94 -9.77
N LEU A 91 -1.46 15.53 -8.86
CA LEU A 91 -2.91 15.66 -9.00
C LEU A 91 -3.38 17.11 -9.29
N LYS A 92 -2.63 18.11 -8.80
CA LYS A 92 -2.93 19.53 -9.05
C LYS A 92 -3.01 19.88 -10.53
N TYR A 93 -2.25 19.18 -11.38
CA TYR A 93 -2.24 19.47 -12.83
C TYR A 93 -3.47 18.89 -13.54
N ALA A 94 -4.13 17.90 -12.97
CA ALA A 94 -5.35 17.33 -13.54
C ALA A 94 -6.47 18.38 -13.66
N LEU A 95 -6.54 19.32 -12.72
CA LEU A 95 -7.52 20.40 -12.74
C LEU A 95 -7.33 21.33 -13.95
N THR A 96 -6.08 21.52 -14.39
CA THR A 96 -5.75 22.35 -15.56
C THR A 96 -5.84 21.54 -16.84
N GLU A 97 -5.36 20.30 -16.84
CA GLU A 97 -5.35 19.43 -18.03
C GLU A 97 -6.77 19.07 -18.46
N TYR A 98 -7.67 18.81 -17.51
CA TYR A 98 -9.06 18.40 -17.76
C TYR A 98 -10.07 19.55 -17.66
N GLN A 99 -9.62 20.83 -17.65
CA GLN A 99 -10.56 21.96 -17.57
C GLN A 99 -11.59 21.98 -18.69
N ASP A 100 -11.20 21.50 -19.89
CA ASP A 100 -12.05 21.42 -21.07
C ASP A 100 -12.73 20.04 -21.24
N ASP A 101 -12.32 19.04 -20.46
CA ASP A 101 -12.91 17.69 -20.44
C ASP A 101 -13.64 17.44 -19.12
N ARG A 102 -14.88 17.93 -19.10
CA ARG A 102 -15.72 17.90 -17.90
C ARG A 102 -15.99 16.48 -17.39
N ASP A 103 -16.13 15.51 -18.28
CA ASP A 103 -16.45 14.13 -17.91
C ASP A 103 -15.27 13.47 -17.21
N LYS A 104 -14.06 13.69 -17.70
CA LYS A 104 -12.84 13.21 -17.05
C LYS A 104 -12.60 13.85 -15.70
N LEU A 105 -12.79 15.16 -15.61
CA LEU A 105 -12.66 15.87 -14.33
C LEU A 105 -13.67 15.36 -13.31
N LEU A 106 -14.93 15.16 -13.70
CA LEU A 106 -15.96 14.62 -12.82
C LEU A 106 -15.67 13.18 -12.38
N ALA A 107 -15.16 12.32 -13.28
CA ALA A 107 -14.78 10.97 -12.95
C ALA A 107 -13.65 10.95 -11.90
N LEU A 108 -12.63 11.78 -12.07
CA LEU A 108 -11.50 11.92 -11.16
C LEU A 108 -11.95 12.43 -9.78
N LEU A 109 -12.74 13.50 -9.72
CA LEU A 109 -13.28 14.05 -8.48
C LEU A 109 -14.25 13.08 -7.79
N SER A 110 -15.02 12.30 -8.54
CA SER A 110 -15.90 11.26 -7.99
C SER A 110 -15.12 10.16 -7.27
N CYS A 111 -13.93 9.77 -7.77
CA CYS A 111 -13.06 8.82 -7.07
C CYS A 111 -12.57 9.39 -5.74
N LEU A 112 -12.17 10.66 -5.70
CA LEU A 112 -11.74 11.33 -4.46
C LEU A 112 -12.87 11.42 -3.44
N ASN A 113 -14.08 11.79 -3.88
CA ASN A 113 -15.24 11.88 -3.00
C ASN A 113 -15.57 10.53 -2.37
N ARG A 114 -15.56 9.44 -3.16
CA ARG A 114 -15.76 8.09 -2.60
C ARG A 114 -14.70 7.69 -1.59
N ALA A 115 -13.45 8.10 -1.80
CA ALA A 115 -12.38 7.85 -0.84
C ALA A 115 -12.56 8.68 0.44
N ALA A 116 -13.08 9.90 0.31
CA ALA A 116 -13.42 10.77 1.45
C ALA A 116 -14.56 10.18 2.31
N GLU A 117 -15.51 9.46 1.71
CA GLU A 117 -16.58 8.77 2.44
C GLU A 117 -16.08 7.63 3.34
N VAL A 118 -14.93 7.03 3.02
CA VAL A 118 -14.39 5.85 3.73
C VAL A 118 -13.17 6.16 4.59
N SER A 119 -12.62 7.38 4.51
CA SER A 119 -11.46 7.82 5.29
C SER A 119 -11.57 9.27 5.69
N ASP A 120 -11.65 9.52 7.00
CA ASP A 120 -11.74 10.87 7.57
C ASP A 120 -10.52 11.72 7.19
N LEU A 121 -9.32 11.11 7.11
CA LEU A 121 -8.12 11.83 6.67
C LEU A 121 -8.25 12.31 5.22
N ILE A 122 -8.74 11.47 4.34
CA ILE A 122 -8.94 11.86 2.94
C ILE A 122 -10.00 12.95 2.83
N ALA A 123 -11.08 12.88 3.63
CA ALA A 123 -12.10 13.93 3.68
C ALA A 123 -11.48 15.28 4.10
N GLU A 124 -10.70 15.30 5.19
CA GLU A 124 -9.99 16.51 5.66
C GLU A 124 -9.08 17.11 4.56
N LEU A 125 -8.31 16.25 3.85
CA LEU A 125 -7.40 16.70 2.80
C LEU A 125 -8.12 17.22 1.54
N VAL A 126 -9.27 16.64 1.21
CA VAL A 126 -10.09 17.10 0.08
C VAL A 126 -10.78 18.42 0.41
N GLU A 127 -11.36 18.54 1.60
CA GLU A 127 -12.05 19.76 2.06
C GLU A 127 -11.10 20.95 2.20
N SER A 128 -9.88 20.71 2.72
CA SER A 128 -8.86 21.76 2.84
C SER A 128 -8.18 22.12 1.51
N GLY A 129 -8.30 21.26 0.49
CA GLY A 129 -7.57 21.38 -0.78
C GLY A 129 -6.10 20.91 -0.69
N GLU A 130 -5.65 20.43 0.45
CA GLU A 130 -4.29 19.93 0.64
C GLU A 130 -4.01 18.64 -0.15
N MET A 131 -5.03 17.90 -0.55
CA MET A 131 -4.91 16.72 -1.43
C MET A 131 -4.14 17.00 -2.73
N PHE A 132 -4.14 18.23 -3.20
CA PHE A 132 -3.47 18.65 -4.43
C PHE A 132 -1.99 19.05 -4.23
N HIS A 133 -1.49 18.99 -3.00
CA HIS A 133 -0.14 19.38 -2.63
C HIS A 133 0.69 18.18 -2.15
N VAL A 134 2.00 18.39 -2.10
CA VAL A 134 2.91 17.46 -1.42
C VAL A 134 2.92 17.82 0.05
N LEU A 135 2.59 16.88 0.92
CA LEU A 135 2.45 17.07 2.35
C LEU A 135 3.52 16.29 3.11
N ARG A 136 3.88 16.82 4.27
CA ARG A 136 4.68 16.10 5.24
C ARG A 136 3.73 15.54 6.29
N PHE A 137 3.80 14.25 6.50
CA PHE A 137 2.98 13.57 7.49
C PHE A 137 3.79 13.21 8.72
N THR A 138 3.20 13.47 9.86
CA THR A 138 3.63 12.90 11.14
C THR A 138 3.37 11.40 11.17
N GLY A 139 3.97 10.67 12.10
CA GLY A 139 3.69 9.25 12.30
C GLY A 139 2.20 8.95 12.56
N LYS A 140 1.48 9.88 13.20
CA LYS A 140 0.04 9.75 13.47
C LYS A 140 -0.80 9.87 12.20
N GLU A 141 -0.52 10.83 11.35
CA GLU A 141 -1.23 11.02 10.07
C GLU A 141 -0.94 9.86 9.10
N ALA A 142 0.32 9.43 9.02
CA ALA A 142 0.71 8.28 8.23
C ALA A 142 -0.03 7.01 8.70
N TYR A 143 -0.18 6.81 10.01
CA TYR A 143 -0.93 5.68 10.56
C TYR A 143 -2.42 5.75 10.20
N ARG A 144 -3.06 6.94 10.32
CA ARG A 144 -4.46 7.16 9.91
C ARG A 144 -4.66 6.75 8.44
N PHE A 145 -3.75 7.18 7.56
CA PHE A 145 -3.78 6.81 6.14
C PHE A 145 -3.62 5.30 5.94
N LEU A 146 -2.58 4.71 6.53
CA LEU A 146 -2.25 3.29 6.37
C LEU A 146 -3.37 2.37 6.88
N ARG A 147 -4.04 2.76 7.97
CA ARG A 147 -5.18 2.02 8.53
C ARG A 147 -6.33 1.90 7.53
N ASP A 148 -6.57 2.94 6.75
CA ASP A 148 -7.71 3.02 5.85
C ASP A 148 -7.37 2.61 4.41
N VAL A 149 -6.10 2.26 4.10
CA VAL A 149 -5.62 1.92 2.74
C VAL A 149 -6.51 0.91 2.03
N GLU A 150 -6.91 -0.17 2.69
CA GLU A 150 -7.74 -1.21 2.05
C GLU A 150 -9.12 -0.68 1.62
N LYS A 151 -9.72 0.19 2.43
CA LYS A 151 -11.00 0.83 2.11
C LYS A 151 -10.83 1.82 0.95
N ILE A 152 -9.74 2.60 0.97
CA ILE A 152 -9.42 3.55 -0.09
C ILE A 152 -9.18 2.81 -1.42
N GLU A 153 -8.43 1.70 -1.42
CA GLU A 153 -8.20 0.91 -2.63
C GLU A 153 -9.49 0.31 -3.21
N GLN A 154 -10.49 0.01 -2.38
CA GLN A 154 -11.81 -0.45 -2.84
C GLN A 154 -12.58 0.63 -3.62
N THR A 155 -12.27 1.90 -3.46
CA THR A 155 -12.89 3.00 -4.23
C THR A 155 -12.30 3.17 -5.65
N GLY A 156 -11.23 2.41 -5.97
CA GLY A 156 -10.54 2.45 -7.27
C GLY A 156 -9.25 3.27 -7.26
N ILE A 157 -8.91 3.91 -6.14
CA ILE A 157 -7.63 4.60 -5.95
C ILE A 157 -6.55 3.56 -5.65
N LEU A 158 -5.34 3.77 -6.18
CA LEU A 158 -4.19 2.91 -5.89
C LEU A 158 -3.29 3.55 -4.85
N CYS A 159 -2.98 2.78 -3.78
CA CYS A 159 -2.10 3.26 -2.73
C CYS A 159 -0.70 2.65 -2.86
N ARG A 160 0.32 3.51 -3.01
CA ARG A 160 1.74 3.15 -2.96
C ARG A 160 2.26 3.46 -1.57
N ILE A 161 2.41 2.41 -0.78
CA ILE A 161 2.76 2.48 0.64
C ILE A 161 4.05 1.69 0.89
N PRO A 162 4.74 1.94 2.02
CA PRO A 162 5.93 1.19 2.40
C PRO A 162 5.66 -0.32 2.50
N ASN A 163 6.64 -1.12 2.05
CA ASN A 163 6.49 -2.57 1.97
C ASN A 163 6.29 -3.25 3.33
N TRP A 164 6.84 -2.66 4.40
CA TRP A 164 6.69 -3.20 5.74
C TRP A 164 5.25 -3.18 6.24
N TRP A 165 4.41 -2.22 5.78
CA TRP A 165 3.00 -2.21 6.13
C TRP A 165 2.20 -3.37 5.49
N ARG A 166 2.54 -3.75 4.27
CA ARG A 166 1.87 -4.88 3.57
C ARG A 166 2.28 -6.25 4.14
N LYS A 167 3.46 -6.34 4.75
CA LYS A 167 3.95 -7.56 5.40
C LYS A 167 3.41 -7.70 6.84
N ARG A 168 2.15 -7.65 7.02
CA ARG A 168 1.38 -7.54 8.28
C ARG A 168 1.65 -8.56 9.40
N ALA A 169 2.62 -9.42 9.32
CA ALA A 169 2.99 -10.31 10.40
C ALA A 169 4.20 -9.74 11.16
N MET A 170 4.04 -8.63 11.87
CA MET A 170 4.93 -8.35 13.01
C MET A 170 4.66 -9.41 14.07
N GLU A 171 5.55 -10.35 14.22
CA GLU A 171 5.47 -11.39 15.24
C GLU A 171 6.04 -10.84 16.55
N CYS A 172 5.15 -10.46 17.46
CA CYS A 172 5.55 -10.09 18.81
C CYS A 172 5.70 -11.35 19.66
N SER A 173 6.89 -11.65 20.10
CA SER A 173 7.17 -12.79 20.98
C SER A 173 7.81 -12.31 22.27
N VAL A 174 7.62 -13.09 23.34
CA VAL A 174 8.34 -12.91 24.60
C VAL A 174 9.33 -14.03 24.74
N GLU A 175 10.60 -13.70 24.60
CA GLU A 175 11.69 -14.63 24.85
C GLU A 175 12.11 -14.57 26.32
N ILE A 176 12.33 -15.72 26.93
CA ILE A 176 12.86 -15.81 28.28
C ILE A 176 14.35 -16.16 28.17
N ARG A 177 15.23 -15.20 28.43
CA ARG A 177 16.65 -15.50 28.56
C ARG A 177 16.95 -16.02 29.94
N LEU A 178 17.46 -17.26 29.98
CA LEU A 178 18.01 -17.85 31.19
C LEU A 178 19.43 -17.34 31.37
N GLY A 179 19.66 -16.53 32.40
CA GLY A 179 20.97 -15.98 32.69
C GLY A 179 21.97 -17.08 33.04
N GLU A 180 23.11 -17.15 32.33
CA GLU A 180 24.25 -17.94 32.64
C GLU A 180 24.99 -17.36 33.86
N LYS A 181 24.50 -17.56 35.06
CA LYS A 181 25.36 -17.49 36.23
C LYS A 181 25.95 -18.88 36.45
N LYS A 182 27.26 -19.02 36.29
CA LYS A 182 27.97 -20.23 36.71
C LYS A 182 27.65 -20.46 38.18
N PRO A 183 27.13 -21.63 38.56
CA PRO A 183 26.83 -21.91 39.96
C PRO A 183 28.16 -21.93 40.73
N ALA A 184 28.34 -20.97 41.59
CA ALA A 184 29.56 -20.87 42.42
C ALA A 184 29.50 -21.80 43.63
N MET A 185 28.37 -22.43 43.95
CA MET A 185 28.25 -23.45 45.00
C MET A 185 26.96 -24.29 44.84
N VAL A 186 27.04 -25.56 45.26
CA VAL A 186 25.92 -26.47 45.29
C VAL A 186 25.00 -26.05 46.43
N GLY A 187 23.86 -25.47 46.11
CA GLY A 187 22.80 -25.15 47.02
C GLY A 187 21.50 -24.85 46.23
N PHE A 188 20.34 -25.19 46.79
CA PHE A 188 19.04 -25.09 46.18
C PHE A 188 18.58 -23.66 45.83
N ASP A 189 19.44 -22.65 46.04
CA ASP A 189 19.20 -21.21 45.79
C ASP A 189 19.80 -20.66 44.50
N SER A 190 20.15 -21.52 43.53
CA SER A 190 20.48 -21.01 42.19
C SER A 190 19.18 -20.66 41.47
N LEU A 191 18.56 -19.56 41.90
CA LEU A 191 17.47 -18.90 41.17
C LEU A 191 17.95 -18.60 39.76
N ILE A 192 17.47 -19.39 38.81
CA ILE A 192 17.61 -19.09 37.39
C ILE A 192 16.99 -17.72 37.20
N SER A 193 17.84 -16.70 36.98
CA SER A 193 17.31 -15.38 36.69
C SER A 193 16.67 -15.41 35.31
N MET A 194 15.36 -15.55 35.31
CA MET A 194 14.55 -15.42 34.10
C MET A 194 14.41 -13.92 33.77
N GLN A 195 14.95 -13.50 32.63
CA GLN A 195 14.74 -12.17 32.12
C GLN A 195 13.82 -12.26 30.91
N PRO A 196 12.53 -11.86 31.05
CA PRO A 196 11.65 -11.79 29.91
C PRO A 196 12.10 -10.61 29.02
N GLN A 197 12.28 -10.87 27.74
CA GLN A 197 12.64 -9.90 26.73
C GLN A 197 11.55 -9.89 25.65
N LEU A 198 11.02 -8.71 25.38
CA LEU A 198 10.08 -8.53 24.30
C LEU A 198 10.84 -8.47 22.98
N CYS A 199 10.47 -9.30 22.01
CA CYS A 199 11.05 -9.34 20.69
C CYS A 199 9.97 -9.00 19.64
N VAL A 200 10.38 -8.26 18.61
CA VAL A 200 9.57 -7.96 17.43
C VAL A 200 10.34 -8.48 16.23
N ASP A 201 9.74 -9.38 15.44
CA ASP A 201 10.35 -10.07 14.31
C ASP A 201 11.70 -10.75 14.65
N GLY A 202 11.82 -11.26 15.88
CA GLY A 202 13.03 -11.92 16.39
C GLY A 202 14.10 -10.96 16.91
N GLU A 203 13.92 -9.64 16.81
CA GLU A 203 14.83 -8.65 17.38
C GLU A 203 14.36 -8.20 18.76
N ALA A 204 15.29 -8.21 19.70
CA ALA A 204 15.00 -7.88 21.10
C ALA A 204 14.88 -6.38 21.30
N LEU A 205 13.72 -5.93 21.81
CA LEU A 205 13.51 -4.52 22.13
C LEU A 205 14.36 -4.06 23.31
N THR A 206 14.96 -2.90 23.17
CA THR A 206 15.66 -2.25 24.29
C THR A 206 14.67 -1.64 25.27
N LYS A 207 15.13 -1.29 26.49
CA LYS A 207 14.28 -0.59 27.46
C LYS A 207 13.80 0.75 26.94
N LYS A 208 14.56 1.42 26.06
CA LYS A 208 14.17 2.69 25.45
C LYS A 208 13.04 2.47 24.45
N ASP A 209 13.12 1.44 23.62
CA ASP A 209 12.10 1.09 22.64
C ASP A 209 10.78 0.75 23.32
N VAL A 210 10.82 -0.02 24.41
CA VAL A 210 9.63 -0.35 25.22
C VAL A 210 8.98 0.90 25.83
N VAL A 211 9.77 1.86 26.28
CA VAL A 211 9.24 3.13 26.80
C VAL A 211 8.61 3.95 25.67
N LEU A 212 9.24 3.98 24.51
CA LEU A 212 8.75 4.70 23.32
C LEU A 212 7.42 4.11 22.82
N VAL A 213 7.34 2.78 22.72
CA VAL A 213 6.09 2.09 22.35
C VAL A 213 4.98 2.31 23.38
N LYS A 214 5.29 2.31 24.67
CA LYS A 214 4.31 2.57 25.74
C LYS A 214 3.82 4.02 25.78
N ALA A 215 4.65 4.97 25.36
CA ALA A 215 4.29 6.39 25.32
C ALA A 215 3.34 6.72 24.15
N GLN A 216 3.30 5.87 23.13
CA GLN A 216 2.41 6.05 21.98
C GLN A 216 1.12 5.26 22.18
N THR A 217 0.00 5.95 22.23
CA THR A 217 -1.32 5.33 22.33
C THR A 217 -1.87 4.91 20.95
N GLU A 218 -1.52 5.65 19.91
CA GLU A 218 -1.85 5.35 18.49
C GLU A 218 -0.78 5.94 17.58
N GLY A 219 -0.40 5.22 16.51
CA GLY A 219 0.52 5.72 15.50
C GLY A 219 1.62 4.73 15.12
N LEU A 220 2.65 5.26 14.46
CA LEU A 220 3.85 4.52 14.04
C LEU A 220 5.02 4.95 14.92
N ALA A 221 5.77 3.97 15.41
CA ALA A 221 7.02 4.18 16.13
C ALA A 221 8.18 3.65 15.27
N PHE A 222 9.24 4.44 15.13
CA PHE A 222 10.52 3.98 14.58
C PHE A 222 11.34 3.40 15.74
N LEU A 223 11.72 2.12 15.60
CA LEU A 223 12.52 1.37 16.56
C LEU A 223 13.95 1.24 16.06
#